data_f710532e605ea0bbf15c834327189e1a
#
_entry.id   f710532e605ea0bbf15c834327189e1a
#
_cell.length_a   1.000
_cell.length_b   1.000
_cell.length_c   1.000
_cell.angle_alpha   90.00
_cell.angle_beta   90.00
_cell.angle_gamma   90.00
#
_symmetry.space_group_name_H-M   'P 1'
#
loop_
_entity.id
_entity.type
_entity.pdbx_description
1 polymer ?
#
loop_
_entity_poly.entity_id
_entity_poly.type
_entity_poly.pdbx_seq_one_letter_code
_entity_poly.pdbx_strand_id
1 'polypeptide(L)'
;RALEETMERIPARTPLALLMLDLDFFKNYNDRFGHQAGDAALKAVAQATQKALLRDSDRIFRYGGEEFTIILAGAGQYSAMTVAQRILEEVAALDLVHPDSRTGKLTVSIGIAHRSFGEDADICEVLTHADQALYEAKTSGRNRIVLFEG
;
A
#
# COMPACT_ATOMS: atom_id res chain seq x y z
N ARG A 1 -3.53 8.34 -13.83
CA ARG A 1 -4.80 8.83 -14.43
C ARG A 1 -6.03 8.17 -13.83
N ALA A 2 -6.05 6.81 -13.75
CA ALA A 2 -7.19 6.13 -13.16
C ALA A 2 -7.33 6.46 -11.67
N LEU A 3 -6.21 6.58 -10.97
CA LEU A 3 -6.19 6.98 -9.57
C LEU A 3 -6.82 8.37 -9.41
N GLU A 4 -6.38 9.32 -10.22
CA GLU A 4 -6.87 10.69 -10.16
C GLU A 4 -8.37 10.76 -10.44
N GLU A 5 -8.83 10.02 -11.44
CA GLU A 5 -10.24 9.97 -11.77
C GLU A 5 -11.07 9.39 -10.63
N THR A 6 -10.56 8.34 -9.99
CA THR A 6 -11.24 7.75 -8.85
C THR A 6 -11.29 8.74 -7.68
N MET A 7 -10.16 9.42 -7.42
CA MET A 7 -10.10 10.41 -6.33
C MET A 7 -11.10 11.54 -6.54
N GLU A 8 -11.27 11.98 -7.79
CA GLU A 8 -12.20 13.08 -8.10
C GLU A 8 -13.67 12.70 -7.87
N ARG A 9 -13.98 11.42 -7.93
CA ARG A 9 -15.36 10.93 -7.74
C ARG A 9 -15.75 10.75 -6.29
N ILE A 10 -14.78 10.80 -5.37
CA ILE A 10 -15.07 10.63 -3.96
C ILE A 10 -15.61 11.93 -3.41
N PRO A 11 -16.84 11.92 -2.86
CA PRO A 11 -17.44 13.16 -2.36
C PRO A 11 -16.61 13.75 -1.22
N ALA A 12 -16.58 15.08 -1.15
CA ALA A 12 -15.86 15.78 -0.09
C ALA A 12 -16.44 15.38 1.28
N ARG A 13 -15.58 15.31 2.27
CA ARG A 13 -15.94 15.11 3.68
C ARG A 13 -16.52 13.73 3.96
N THR A 14 -16.42 12.79 3.00
CA THR A 14 -16.81 11.40 3.25
C THR A 14 -15.59 10.62 3.79
N PRO A 15 -15.84 9.61 4.64
CA PRO A 15 -14.73 8.81 5.18
C PRO A 15 -13.99 8.07 4.08
N LEU A 16 -12.69 8.00 4.21
CA LEU A 16 -11.88 7.16 3.35
C LEU A 16 -10.54 6.88 4.02
N ALA A 17 -9.91 5.80 3.61
CA ALA A 17 -8.54 5.51 3.99
C ALA A 17 -7.73 5.26 2.73
N LEU A 18 -6.48 5.69 2.76
CA LEU A 18 -5.53 5.48 1.68
C LEU A 18 -4.34 4.72 2.23
N LEU A 19 -3.94 3.69 1.52
CA LEU A 19 -2.74 2.93 1.84
C LEU A 19 -1.74 3.13 0.71
N MET A 20 -0.51 3.49 1.09
CA MET A 20 0.62 3.50 0.14
C MET A 20 1.48 2.31 0.46
N LEU A 21 1.76 1.51 -0.55
CA LEU A 21 2.50 0.26 -0.40
C LEU A 21 3.71 0.26 -1.32
N ASP A 22 4.84 -0.22 -0.82
CA ASP A 22 6.07 -0.30 -1.59
C ASP A 22 6.75 -1.62 -1.28
N LEU A 23 7.31 -2.26 -2.32
CA LEU A 23 8.06 -3.50 -2.16
C LEU A 23 9.44 -3.18 -1.54
N ASP A 24 9.76 -3.87 -0.46
CA ASP A 24 11.01 -3.65 0.27
C ASP A 24 12.20 -4.17 -0.52
N PHE A 25 13.24 -3.34 -0.63
CA PHE A 25 14.48 -3.69 -1.32
C PHE A 25 14.26 -4.18 -2.75
N PHE A 26 13.32 -3.55 -3.45
CA PHE A 26 12.97 -4.01 -4.79
C PHE A 26 14.10 -3.81 -5.80
N LYS A 27 14.88 -2.74 -5.65
CA LYS A 27 16.04 -2.53 -6.52
C LYS A 27 17.04 -3.68 -6.36
N ASN A 28 17.29 -4.09 -5.12
CA ASN A 28 18.16 -5.22 -4.85
C ASN A 28 17.61 -6.51 -5.44
N TYR A 29 16.30 -6.69 -5.40
CA TYR A 29 15.65 -7.85 -5.99
C TYR A 29 15.90 -7.90 -7.50
N ASN A 30 15.69 -6.77 -8.19
CA ASN A 30 15.93 -6.67 -9.63
C ASN A 30 17.40 -6.91 -9.97
N ASP A 31 18.29 -6.35 -9.17
CA ASP A 31 19.73 -6.52 -9.41
C ASP A 31 20.15 -7.97 -9.30
N ARG A 32 19.52 -8.71 -8.39
CA ARG A 32 19.87 -10.12 -8.17
C ARG A 32 19.18 -11.06 -9.17
N PHE A 33 17.90 -10.84 -9.46
CA PHE A 33 17.10 -11.79 -10.23
C PHE A 33 16.74 -11.31 -11.63
N GLY A 34 16.98 -10.04 -11.95
CA GLY A 34 16.67 -9.47 -13.26
C GLY A 34 15.29 -8.84 -13.30
N HIS A 35 15.09 -8.01 -14.33
CA HIS A 35 13.85 -7.25 -14.46
C HIS A 35 12.63 -8.11 -14.71
N GLN A 36 12.79 -9.25 -15.40
CA GLN A 36 11.65 -10.14 -15.65
C GLN A 36 11.14 -10.73 -14.34
N ALA A 37 12.05 -11.15 -13.47
CA ALA A 37 11.67 -11.65 -12.14
C ALA A 37 11.05 -10.54 -11.30
N GLY A 38 11.58 -9.31 -11.42
CA GLY A 38 11.01 -8.16 -10.73
C GLY A 38 9.59 -7.86 -11.17
N ASP A 39 9.34 -7.91 -12.48
CA ASP A 39 7.99 -7.70 -13.02
C ASP A 39 7.03 -8.78 -12.52
N ALA A 40 7.49 -10.02 -12.48
CA ALA A 40 6.69 -11.12 -11.96
C ALA A 40 6.37 -10.93 -10.48
N ALA A 41 7.35 -10.45 -9.70
CA ALA A 41 7.15 -10.16 -8.28
C ALA A 41 6.14 -9.04 -8.08
N LEU A 42 6.23 -7.96 -8.87
CA LEU A 42 5.28 -6.86 -8.81
C LEU A 42 3.86 -7.35 -9.08
N LYS A 43 3.72 -8.19 -10.11
CA LYS A 43 2.42 -8.74 -10.47
C LYS A 43 1.87 -9.63 -9.36
N ALA A 44 2.73 -10.47 -8.77
CA ALA A 44 2.32 -11.35 -7.68
C ALA A 44 1.88 -10.54 -6.46
N VAL A 45 2.61 -9.49 -6.12
CA VAL A 45 2.24 -8.62 -4.99
C VAL A 45 0.94 -7.89 -5.27
N ALA A 46 0.75 -7.40 -6.51
CA ALA A 46 -0.51 -6.74 -6.88
C ALA A 46 -1.69 -7.70 -6.73
N GLN A 47 -1.53 -8.94 -7.17
CA GLN A 47 -2.58 -9.96 -7.05
C GLN A 47 -2.85 -10.32 -5.60
N ALA A 48 -1.81 -10.45 -4.78
CA ALA A 48 -1.96 -10.73 -3.36
C ALA A 48 -2.69 -9.57 -2.66
N THR A 49 -2.35 -8.33 -3.01
CA THR A 49 -3.02 -7.16 -2.47
C THR A 49 -4.49 -7.15 -2.87
N GLN A 50 -4.78 -7.39 -4.14
CA GLN A 50 -6.16 -7.43 -4.63
C GLN A 50 -6.97 -8.49 -3.89
N LYS A 51 -6.36 -9.64 -3.60
CA LYS A 51 -7.00 -10.72 -2.87
C LYS A 51 -7.37 -10.30 -1.44
N ALA A 52 -6.59 -9.40 -0.85
CA ALA A 52 -6.85 -8.88 0.49
C ALA A 52 -7.97 -7.84 0.52
N LEU A 53 -8.36 -7.29 -0.64
CA LEU A 53 -9.41 -6.31 -0.74
C LEU A 53 -10.74 -7.04 -0.92
N LEU A 54 -11.59 -6.98 0.10
CA LEU A 54 -12.81 -7.79 0.14
C LEU A 54 -14.05 -7.08 -0.35
N ARG A 55 -14.02 -5.75 -0.47
CA ARG A 55 -15.19 -4.98 -0.92
C ARG A 55 -15.01 -4.56 -2.37
N ASP A 56 -16.13 -4.54 -3.10
CA ASP A 56 -16.12 -4.13 -4.51
C ASP A 56 -15.67 -2.68 -4.68
N SER A 57 -15.88 -1.86 -3.65
CA SER A 57 -15.50 -0.44 -3.70
C SER A 57 -14.02 -0.20 -3.42
N ASP A 58 -13.30 -1.22 -2.94
CA ASP A 58 -11.87 -1.08 -2.69
C ASP A 58 -11.11 -1.13 -4.01
N ARG A 59 -10.11 -0.26 -4.16
CA ARG A 59 -9.37 -0.13 -5.42
C ARG A 59 -7.88 -0.11 -5.16
N ILE A 60 -7.14 -0.73 -6.08
CA ILE A 60 -5.68 -0.68 -6.07
C ILE A 60 -5.21 -0.07 -7.38
N PHE A 61 -4.19 0.79 -7.29
CA PHE A 61 -3.58 1.45 -8.43
C PHE A 61 -2.07 1.34 -8.31
N ARG A 62 -1.39 1.15 -9.43
CA ARG A 62 0.06 1.24 -9.46
C ARG A 62 0.44 2.72 -9.54
N TYR A 63 1.11 3.21 -8.49
CA TYR A 63 1.42 4.64 -8.39
C TYR A 63 2.72 4.99 -9.12
N GLY A 64 3.75 4.19 -8.97
CA GLY A 64 5.03 4.36 -9.62
C GLY A 64 5.70 3.01 -9.70
N GLY A 65 6.96 2.94 -10.04
CA GLY A 65 7.67 1.71 -10.33
C GLY A 65 7.29 0.51 -9.46
N GLU A 66 7.51 0.61 -8.17
CA GLU A 66 7.24 -0.47 -7.21
C GLU A 66 6.25 -0.07 -6.13
N GLU A 67 5.49 1.02 -6.36
CA GLU A 67 4.54 1.56 -5.40
C GLU A 67 3.11 1.37 -5.86
N PHE A 68 2.24 1.09 -4.90
CA PHE A 68 0.81 0.94 -5.14
C PHE A 68 0.04 1.82 -4.17
N THR A 69 -1.07 2.37 -4.65
CA THR A 69 -2.01 3.12 -3.81
C THR A 69 -3.28 2.31 -3.71
N ILE A 70 -3.79 2.15 -2.50
CA ILE A 70 -5.05 1.46 -2.26
C ILE A 70 -6.04 2.48 -1.67
N ILE A 71 -7.23 2.55 -2.26
CA ILE A 71 -8.30 3.43 -1.79
C ILE A 71 -9.39 2.58 -1.18
N LEU A 72 -9.71 2.88 0.09
CA LEU A 72 -10.77 2.21 0.83
C LEU A 72 -11.85 3.25 1.14
N ALA A 73 -12.78 3.44 0.20
CA ALA A 73 -13.85 4.42 0.37
C ALA A 73 -14.76 4.01 1.53
N GLY A 74 -15.09 4.96 2.38
CA GLY A 74 -15.95 4.71 3.52
C GLY A 74 -15.28 4.03 4.70
N ALA A 75 -14.00 3.69 4.58
CA ALA A 75 -13.29 2.98 5.64
C ALA A 75 -12.70 3.93 6.67
N GLY A 76 -12.70 3.50 7.91
CA GLY A 76 -12.01 4.19 8.98
C GLY A 76 -10.66 3.55 9.28
N GLN A 77 -10.05 4.00 10.35
CA GLN A 77 -8.73 3.59 10.78
C GLN A 77 -8.62 2.09 11.01
N TYR A 78 -9.60 1.53 11.72
CA TYR A 78 -9.55 0.10 12.09
C TYR A 78 -9.72 -0.81 10.87
N SER A 79 -10.63 -0.46 9.97
CA SER A 79 -10.81 -1.23 8.73
C SER A 79 -9.55 -1.19 7.89
N ALA A 80 -8.91 -0.02 7.80
CA ALA A 80 -7.69 0.14 7.03
C ALA A 80 -6.56 -0.70 7.62
N MET A 81 -6.42 -0.71 8.95
CA MET A 81 -5.39 -1.54 9.60
C MET A 81 -5.63 -3.02 9.34
N THR A 82 -6.88 -3.45 9.38
CA THR A 82 -7.22 -4.85 9.11
C THR A 82 -6.86 -5.24 7.68
N VAL A 83 -7.18 -4.37 6.72
CA VAL A 83 -6.83 -4.63 5.32
C VAL A 83 -5.31 -4.67 5.15
N ALA A 84 -4.60 -3.72 5.75
CA ALA A 84 -3.14 -3.68 5.66
C ALA A 84 -2.52 -4.95 6.23
N GLN A 85 -3.03 -5.44 7.35
CA GLN A 85 -2.54 -6.66 7.96
C GLN A 85 -2.77 -7.85 7.03
N ARG A 86 -3.94 -7.94 6.39
CA ARG A 86 -4.21 -9.00 5.42
C ARG A 86 -3.24 -8.92 4.23
N ILE A 87 -2.92 -7.70 3.79
CA ILE A 87 -1.96 -7.53 2.69
C ILE A 87 -0.61 -8.09 3.08
N LEU A 88 -0.12 -7.76 4.29
CA LEU A 88 1.15 -8.30 4.75
C LEU A 88 1.14 -9.83 4.76
N GLU A 89 0.04 -10.41 5.22
CA GLU A 89 -0.09 -11.87 5.30
C GLU A 89 -0.16 -12.51 3.92
N GLU A 90 -0.89 -11.91 3.00
CA GLU A 90 -0.99 -12.45 1.64
C GLU A 90 0.34 -12.35 0.90
N VAL A 91 1.08 -11.26 1.11
CA VAL A 91 2.41 -11.13 0.51
C VAL A 91 3.37 -12.15 1.11
N ALA A 92 3.34 -12.33 2.42
CA ALA A 92 4.18 -13.34 3.08
C ALA A 92 3.87 -14.75 2.56
N ALA A 93 2.60 -15.03 2.29
CA ALA A 93 2.19 -16.34 1.78
C ALA A 93 2.71 -16.63 0.38
N LEU A 94 3.13 -15.61 -0.38
CA LEU A 94 3.76 -15.81 -1.68
C LEU A 94 5.10 -16.52 -1.55
N ASP A 95 5.74 -16.40 -0.40
CA ASP A 95 7.00 -17.08 -0.09
C ASP A 95 8.10 -16.81 -1.11
N LEU A 96 8.17 -15.57 -1.61
CA LEU A 96 9.17 -15.19 -2.60
C LEU A 96 10.52 -14.98 -1.91
N VAL A 97 11.52 -15.74 -2.34
CA VAL A 97 12.85 -15.69 -1.76
C VAL A 97 13.51 -14.36 -2.14
N HIS A 98 14.07 -13.67 -1.15
CA HIS A 98 14.81 -12.43 -1.36
C HIS A 98 15.97 -12.38 -0.38
N PRO A 99 17.15 -12.91 -0.79
CA PRO A 99 18.27 -13.07 0.14
C PRO A 99 18.78 -11.77 0.75
N ASP A 100 18.54 -10.64 0.08
CA ASP A 100 19.02 -9.35 0.55
C ASP A 100 18.09 -8.69 1.56
N SER A 101 16.93 -9.28 1.85
CA SER A 101 16.06 -8.77 2.90
C SER A 101 16.38 -9.42 4.23
N ARG A 102 15.95 -8.78 5.33
CA ARG A 102 16.20 -9.30 6.67
C ARG A 102 15.61 -10.67 6.91
N THR A 103 14.42 -10.91 6.35
CA THR A 103 13.69 -12.15 6.58
C THR A 103 14.03 -13.23 5.58
N GLY A 104 14.83 -12.90 4.56
CA GLY A 104 15.08 -13.79 3.43
C GLY A 104 13.93 -13.88 2.46
N LYS A 105 12.89 -13.08 2.64
CA LYS A 105 11.68 -13.08 1.82
C LYS A 105 11.38 -11.68 1.33
N LEU A 106 10.63 -11.59 0.23
CA LEU A 106 10.12 -10.32 -0.25
C LEU A 106 9.00 -9.87 0.68
N THR A 107 9.11 -8.64 1.16
CA THR A 107 8.12 -8.03 2.03
C THR A 107 7.70 -6.67 1.48
N VAL A 108 6.67 -6.08 2.07
CA VAL A 108 6.21 -4.75 1.71
C VAL A 108 6.12 -3.88 2.95
N SER A 109 6.24 -2.58 2.73
CA SER A 109 5.99 -1.57 3.76
C SER A 109 4.72 -0.83 3.37
N ILE A 110 3.90 -0.47 4.35
CA ILE A 110 2.60 0.16 4.11
C ILE A 110 2.45 1.37 5.02
N GLY A 111 2.07 2.50 4.41
CA GLY A 111 1.67 3.69 5.15
C GLY A 111 0.18 3.91 4.99
N ILE A 112 -0.50 4.28 6.06
CA ILE A 112 -1.94 4.49 6.08
C ILE A 112 -2.25 5.90 6.53
N ALA A 113 -3.19 6.57 5.83
CA ALA A 113 -3.80 7.79 6.30
C ALA A 113 -5.29 7.69 6.05
N HIS A 114 -6.07 8.43 6.83
CA HIS A 114 -7.53 8.38 6.69
C HIS A 114 -8.13 9.76 6.92
N ARG A 115 -9.36 9.92 6.43
CA ARG A 115 -10.19 11.08 6.66
C ARG A 115 -11.49 10.58 7.27
N SER A 116 -11.85 11.13 8.43
CA SER A 116 -13.07 10.76 9.11
C SER A 116 -14.28 11.50 8.53
N PHE A 117 -15.48 11.01 8.84
CA PHE A 117 -16.69 11.65 8.39
C PHE A 117 -16.74 13.12 8.82
N GLY A 118 -17.03 14.00 7.89
CA GLY A 118 -17.16 15.43 8.16
C GLY A 118 -15.83 16.20 8.17
N GLU A 119 -14.70 15.53 8.15
CA GLU A 119 -13.42 16.21 8.05
C GLU A 119 -13.25 16.85 6.68
N ASP A 120 -12.66 18.04 6.67
CA ASP A 120 -12.51 18.86 5.46
C ASP A 120 -11.17 18.66 4.77
N ALA A 121 -10.45 17.60 5.10
CA ALA A 121 -9.16 17.30 4.49
C ALA A 121 -9.36 16.92 3.02
N ASP A 122 -8.57 17.54 2.15
CA ASP A 122 -8.53 17.20 0.73
C ASP A 122 -7.93 15.81 0.58
N ILE A 123 -8.43 15.04 -0.38
CA ILE A 123 -7.93 13.70 -0.61
C ILE A 123 -6.44 13.70 -0.98
N CYS A 124 -5.96 14.76 -1.66
CA CYS A 124 -4.53 14.89 -1.95
C CYS A 124 -3.71 15.06 -0.68
N GLU A 125 -4.26 15.70 0.32
CA GLU A 125 -3.64 15.84 1.63
C GLU A 125 -3.56 14.49 2.33
N VAL A 126 -4.63 13.69 2.25
CA VAL A 126 -4.63 12.34 2.81
C VAL A 126 -3.57 11.48 2.13
N LEU A 127 -3.46 11.61 0.81
CA LEU A 127 -2.44 10.87 0.05
C LEU A 127 -1.03 11.24 0.51
N THR A 128 -0.78 12.55 0.71
CA THR A 128 0.51 13.02 1.21
C THR A 128 0.83 12.43 2.58
N HIS A 129 -0.17 12.37 3.45
CA HIS A 129 -0.01 11.79 4.78
C HIS A 129 0.29 10.29 4.72
N ALA A 130 -0.38 9.58 3.82
CA ALA A 130 -0.11 8.15 3.64
C ALA A 130 1.32 7.93 3.14
N ASP A 131 1.79 8.80 2.26
CA ASP A 131 3.15 8.73 1.75
C ASP A 131 4.18 9.00 2.85
N GLN A 132 3.90 9.96 3.73
CA GLN A 132 4.76 10.22 4.88
C GLN A 132 4.82 9.01 5.82
N ALA A 133 3.69 8.36 6.03
CA ALA A 133 3.64 7.15 6.86
C ALA A 133 4.42 6.02 6.23
N LEU A 134 4.35 5.88 4.89
CA LEU A 134 5.15 4.89 4.18
C LEU A 134 6.65 5.14 4.37
N TYR A 135 7.06 6.40 4.26
CA TYR A 135 8.46 6.77 4.48
C TYR A 135 8.90 6.34 5.89
N GLU A 136 8.05 6.58 6.88
CA GLU A 136 8.36 6.17 8.25
C GLU A 136 8.44 4.65 8.37
N ALA A 137 7.58 3.90 7.70
CA ALA A 137 7.65 2.44 7.70
C ALA A 137 8.98 1.97 7.14
N LYS A 138 9.44 2.60 6.06
CA LYS A 138 10.71 2.24 5.43
C LYS A 138 11.91 2.58 6.30
N THR A 139 11.89 3.73 6.96
CA THR A 139 13.04 4.17 7.76
C THR A 139 13.08 3.52 9.13
N SER A 140 11.97 2.96 9.61
CA SER A 140 11.91 2.32 10.92
C SER A 140 12.13 0.82 10.88
N GLY A 141 12.40 0.25 9.69
CA GLY A 141 12.79 -1.16 9.61
C GLY A 141 12.12 -1.96 8.51
N ARG A 142 11.19 -1.37 7.76
CA ARG A 142 10.47 -2.02 6.67
C ARG A 142 9.60 -3.18 7.17
N ASN A 143 8.92 -3.86 6.27
CA ASN A 143 8.07 -5.01 6.59
C ASN A 143 7.11 -4.67 7.74
N ARG A 144 6.38 -3.57 7.57
CA ARG A 144 5.49 -3.08 8.63
C ARG A 144 4.48 -2.09 8.12
N ILE A 145 3.52 -1.81 8.98
CA ILE A 145 2.46 -0.84 8.73
C ILE A 145 2.69 0.34 9.64
N VAL A 146 2.61 1.56 9.11
CA VAL A 146 2.61 2.77 9.91
C VAL A 146 1.35 3.55 9.62
N LEU A 147 0.64 3.94 10.66
CA LEU A 147 -0.54 4.80 10.55
C LEU A 147 -0.10 6.25 10.79
N PHE A 148 -0.48 7.12 9.87
CA PHE A 148 -0.17 8.54 10.02
C PHE A 148 -0.95 9.10 11.20
N GLU A 149 -0.26 9.78 12.11
CA GLU A 149 -0.88 10.32 13.32
C GLU A 149 -0.72 11.84 13.43
N GLY A 150 -0.12 12.43 12.43
CA GLY A 150 0.22 13.81 12.36
C GLY A 150 -0.55 14.84 12.72
#